data_44754f59d3491a9e3809810dc53f12d5
#
_entry.id   44754f59d3491a9e3809810dc53f12d5
#
_cell.length_a   1.000
_cell.length_b   1.000
_cell.length_c   1.000
_cell.angle_alpha   90.00
_cell.angle_beta   90.00
_cell.angle_gamma   90.00
#
_symmetry.space_group_name_H-M   'P 1'
#
loop_
_entity.id
_entity.type
_entity.pdbx_description
1 polymer ?
#
loop_
_entity_poly.entity_id
_entity_poly.type
_entity_poly.pdbx_seq_one_letter_code
_entity_poly.pdbx_strand_id
1 'polypeptide(L)'
;MQLHTLISSENGPIILWVMYPHRGDELEHTADSIRELVGEEQFTLVAIQIDDWNRDLSPWRSDEVDGSFAGEAGRTLDYIEQQVIPQLDIQSQANRPLYIMGYSLAGLFALWAMYQTDIFAGCVTCSGSMWYPGFVEYVNSQPTLANKQIYISLGGKESRTSDRLMSTVADRTKEICGLLKKDNDVIYEINPGGHFADSGKRLAKAVKWIEKVASA
;
A
#
# COMPACT_ATOMS: atom_id res chain seq x y z
N MET A 1 -15.38 3.83 -7.57
CA MET A 1 -13.94 4.16 -7.51
C MET A 1 -13.61 5.16 -8.60
N GLN A 2 -12.65 6.07 -8.37
CA GLN A 2 -12.20 7.06 -9.35
C GLN A 2 -10.69 6.94 -9.55
N LEU A 3 -10.24 7.19 -10.78
CA LEU A 3 -8.83 7.09 -11.17
C LEU A 3 -8.27 8.47 -11.49
N HIS A 4 -7.09 8.79 -10.95
CA HIS A 4 -6.41 10.06 -11.17
C HIS A 4 -4.94 9.81 -11.51
N THR A 5 -4.49 10.18 -12.71
CA THR A 5 -3.07 10.19 -13.04
C THR A 5 -2.45 11.47 -12.53
N LEU A 6 -1.59 11.37 -11.52
CA LEU A 6 -0.97 12.52 -10.84
C LEU A 6 0.40 12.86 -11.40
N ILE A 7 1.17 11.85 -11.77
CA ILE A 7 2.48 11.95 -12.39
C ILE A 7 2.51 10.95 -13.54
N SER A 8 2.97 11.37 -14.69
CA SER A 8 3.09 10.53 -15.88
C SER A 8 4.51 10.57 -16.42
N SER A 9 5.11 9.41 -16.60
CA SER A 9 6.43 9.23 -17.19
C SER A 9 6.40 8.06 -18.16
N GLU A 10 7.20 8.12 -19.20
CA GLU A 10 7.41 7.01 -20.13
C GLU A 10 8.36 5.96 -19.57
N ASN A 11 9.11 6.30 -18.53
CA ASN A 11 10.15 5.46 -17.93
C ASN A 11 9.85 5.13 -16.45
N GLY A 12 10.63 4.18 -15.91
CA GLY A 12 10.59 3.80 -14.50
C GLY A 12 9.32 3.03 -14.09
N PRO A 13 9.10 2.83 -12.78
CA PRO A 13 7.98 2.05 -12.26
C PRO A 13 6.64 2.75 -12.44
N ILE A 14 5.58 1.95 -12.42
CA ILE A 14 4.21 2.41 -12.29
C ILE A 14 3.75 2.12 -10.86
N ILE A 15 3.22 3.13 -10.17
CA ILE A 15 2.78 3.04 -8.79
C ILE A 15 1.28 3.31 -8.72
N LEU A 16 0.51 2.31 -8.32
CA LEU A 16 -0.91 2.42 -8.02
C LEU A 16 -1.08 2.79 -6.55
N TRP A 17 -1.52 4.00 -6.28
CA TRP A 17 -1.78 4.48 -4.93
C TRP A 17 -3.26 4.33 -4.58
N VAL A 18 -3.57 3.33 -3.79
CA VAL A 18 -4.92 3.12 -3.23
C VAL A 18 -5.13 4.08 -2.07
N MET A 19 -6.14 4.94 -2.17
CA MET A 19 -6.32 6.05 -1.26
C MET A 19 -7.77 6.30 -0.85
N TYR A 20 -7.93 6.96 0.30
CA TYR A 20 -9.22 7.43 0.80
C TYR A 20 -9.76 8.58 -0.07
N PRO A 21 -11.09 8.73 -0.22
CA PRO A 21 -11.66 9.88 -0.90
C PRO A 21 -11.38 11.17 -0.09
N HIS A 22 -10.34 11.87 -0.50
CA HIS A 22 -9.98 13.14 0.13
C HIS A 22 -10.87 14.28 -0.35
N ARG A 23 -11.10 15.24 0.55
CA ARG A 23 -11.75 16.50 0.19
C ARG A 23 -10.67 17.48 -0.28
N GLY A 24 -10.77 17.96 -1.54
CA GLY A 24 -9.97 19.06 -2.05
C GLY A 24 -8.48 18.77 -2.22
N ASP A 25 -7.62 19.62 -1.65
CA ASP A 25 -6.20 19.74 -2.00
C ASP A 25 -5.26 18.65 -1.45
N GLU A 26 -5.75 17.71 -0.63
CA GLU A 26 -4.88 16.73 0.05
C GLU A 26 -4.20 15.75 -0.92
N LEU A 27 -4.89 15.41 -2.02
CA LEU A 27 -4.34 14.60 -3.09
C LEU A 27 -3.14 15.30 -3.74
N GLU A 28 -3.32 16.58 -4.13
CA GLU A 28 -2.27 17.40 -4.74
C GLU A 28 -1.12 17.66 -3.76
N HIS A 29 -1.39 17.96 -2.48
CA HIS A 29 -0.35 18.14 -1.47
C HIS A 29 0.53 16.90 -1.28
N THR A 30 -0.06 15.70 -1.35
CA THR A 30 0.71 14.46 -1.28
C THR A 30 1.53 14.26 -2.55
N ALA A 31 0.95 14.51 -3.73
CA ALA A 31 1.67 14.47 -4.99
C ALA A 31 2.82 15.47 -5.02
N ASP A 32 2.63 16.70 -4.52
CA ASP A 32 3.68 17.71 -4.43
C ASP A 32 4.80 17.27 -3.49
N SER A 33 4.49 16.69 -2.33
CA SER A 33 5.50 16.13 -1.43
C SER A 33 6.32 15.01 -2.09
N ILE A 34 5.70 14.23 -2.97
CA ILE A 34 6.38 13.20 -3.75
C ILE A 34 7.27 13.85 -4.83
N ARG A 35 6.76 14.84 -5.57
CA ARG A 35 7.53 15.58 -6.59
C ARG A 35 8.76 16.25 -6.01
N GLU A 36 8.61 16.92 -4.87
CA GLU A 36 9.72 17.58 -4.18
C GLU A 36 10.84 16.61 -3.78
N LEU A 37 10.49 15.39 -3.35
CA LEU A 37 11.47 14.43 -2.84
C LEU A 37 12.10 13.56 -3.93
N VAL A 38 11.35 13.22 -4.97
CA VAL A 38 11.72 12.21 -5.98
C VAL A 38 11.98 12.85 -7.34
N GLY A 39 11.22 13.89 -7.72
CA GLY A 39 11.15 14.42 -9.08
C GLY A 39 10.00 13.79 -9.86
N GLU A 40 9.75 14.30 -11.08
CA GLU A 40 8.56 13.91 -11.86
C GLU A 40 8.86 12.87 -12.96
N GLU A 41 10.11 12.73 -13.36
CA GLU A 41 10.45 12.07 -14.62
C GLU A 41 10.75 10.57 -14.50
N GLN A 42 10.80 10.03 -13.30
CA GLN A 42 11.32 8.69 -13.06
C GLN A 42 10.25 7.63 -12.76
N PHE A 43 8.96 7.99 -12.72
CA PHE A 43 7.87 7.05 -12.41
C PHE A 43 6.51 7.60 -12.86
N THR A 44 5.54 6.70 -12.98
CA THR A 44 4.12 7.06 -13.13
C THR A 44 3.39 6.82 -11.80
N LEU A 45 2.63 7.82 -11.32
CA LEU A 45 1.80 7.71 -10.13
C LEU A 45 0.32 7.86 -10.49
N VAL A 46 -0.43 6.81 -10.20
CA VAL A 46 -1.88 6.77 -10.44
C VAL A 46 -2.60 6.51 -9.12
N ALA A 47 -3.44 7.44 -8.70
CA ALA A 47 -4.26 7.30 -7.51
C ALA A 47 -5.60 6.62 -7.84
N ILE A 48 -5.98 5.66 -7.02
CA ILE A 48 -7.26 4.95 -7.05
C ILE A 48 -8.03 5.35 -5.80
N GLN A 49 -9.02 6.20 -5.98
CA GLN A 49 -9.88 6.65 -4.90
C GLN A 49 -10.98 5.61 -4.62
N ILE A 50 -11.04 5.13 -3.39
CA ILE A 50 -11.97 4.09 -2.92
C ILE A 50 -13.28 4.71 -2.47
N ASP A 51 -14.41 4.10 -2.80
CA ASP A 51 -15.75 4.62 -2.45
C ASP A 51 -16.12 4.32 -0.99
N ASP A 52 -15.92 3.09 -0.55
CA ASP A 52 -16.20 2.64 0.82
C ASP A 52 -14.96 2.00 1.43
N TRP A 53 -14.29 2.75 2.29
CA TRP A 53 -12.98 2.42 2.82
C TRP A 53 -12.91 1.08 3.54
N ASN A 54 -13.81 0.84 4.48
CA ASN A 54 -13.77 -0.37 5.29
C ASN A 54 -14.26 -1.59 4.51
N ARG A 55 -15.35 -1.44 3.75
CA ARG A 55 -15.90 -2.51 2.93
C ARG A 55 -14.94 -2.97 1.85
N ASP A 56 -14.45 -2.01 1.05
CA ASP A 56 -13.75 -2.28 -0.20
C ASP A 56 -12.27 -2.67 0.01
N LEU A 57 -11.71 -2.42 1.20
CA LEU A 57 -10.30 -2.72 1.50
C LEU A 57 -10.09 -3.82 2.54
N SER A 58 -11.13 -4.26 3.26
CA SER A 58 -10.99 -5.38 4.19
C SER A 58 -10.96 -6.72 3.45
N PRO A 59 -9.99 -7.61 3.76
CA PRO A 59 -9.85 -8.90 3.07
C PRO A 59 -11.00 -9.88 3.35
N TRP A 60 -11.56 -9.82 4.55
CA TRP A 60 -12.65 -10.65 5.05
C TRP A 60 -13.43 -9.94 6.14
N ARG A 61 -14.56 -10.52 6.54
CA ARG A 61 -15.32 -10.08 7.72
C ARG A 61 -14.71 -10.66 8.99
N SER A 62 -14.83 -9.91 10.09
CA SER A 62 -14.45 -10.39 11.41
C SER A 62 -15.43 -9.85 12.45
N ASP A 63 -15.79 -10.69 13.43
CA ASP A 63 -16.64 -10.28 14.56
C ASP A 63 -15.88 -9.42 15.59
N GLU A 64 -14.57 -9.27 15.43
CA GLU A 64 -13.73 -8.45 16.29
C GLU A 64 -13.69 -6.97 15.85
N VAL A 65 -14.19 -6.63 14.66
CA VAL A 65 -14.34 -5.28 14.12
C VAL A 65 -15.81 -4.99 13.82
N ASP A 66 -16.16 -3.72 13.60
CA ASP A 66 -17.54 -3.37 13.28
C ASP A 66 -17.97 -3.89 11.89
N GLY A 67 -19.30 -3.95 11.67
CA GLY A 67 -19.86 -4.53 10.45
C GLY A 67 -19.55 -3.78 9.15
N SER A 68 -18.93 -2.58 9.21
CA SER A 68 -18.52 -1.84 8.03
C SER A 68 -17.36 -2.51 7.28
N PHE A 69 -16.56 -3.32 7.98
CA PHE A 69 -15.52 -4.16 7.37
C PHE A 69 -16.13 -5.40 6.71
N ALA A 70 -16.70 -5.21 5.54
CA ALA A 70 -17.52 -6.24 4.88
C ALA A 70 -16.72 -7.32 4.14
N GLY A 71 -15.41 -7.18 3.98
CA GLY A 71 -14.56 -8.20 3.37
C GLY A 71 -14.63 -8.24 1.85
N GLU A 72 -14.78 -7.09 1.18
CA GLU A 72 -14.94 -7.00 -0.27
C GLU A 72 -13.64 -6.58 -1.01
N ALA A 73 -12.48 -6.71 -0.38
CA ALA A 73 -11.18 -6.39 -1.00
C ALA A 73 -10.95 -7.09 -2.36
N GLY A 74 -11.49 -8.31 -2.53
CA GLY A 74 -11.43 -9.04 -3.80
C GLY A 74 -12.05 -8.25 -4.96
N ARG A 75 -13.18 -7.58 -4.74
CA ARG A 75 -13.84 -6.73 -5.77
C ARG A 75 -12.97 -5.52 -6.15
N THR A 76 -12.25 -4.97 -5.19
CA THR A 76 -11.32 -3.87 -5.46
C THR A 76 -10.14 -4.34 -6.30
N LEU A 77 -9.59 -5.52 -5.99
CA LEU A 77 -8.53 -6.10 -6.79
C LEU A 77 -9.02 -6.44 -8.22
N ASP A 78 -10.18 -7.05 -8.35
CA ASP A 78 -10.81 -7.33 -9.66
C ASP A 78 -10.98 -6.04 -10.49
N TYR A 79 -11.40 -4.94 -9.87
CA TYR A 79 -11.48 -3.64 -10.54
C TYR A 79 -10.12 -3.13 -11.00
N ILE A 80 -9.08 -3.27 -10.17
CA ILE A 80 -7.71 -2.91 -10.53
C ILE A 80 -7.24 -3.73 -11.74
N GLU A 81 -7.40 -5.04 -11.70
CA GLU A 81 -6.94 -5.93 -12.78
C GLU A 81 -7.71 -5.74 -14.09
N GLN A 82 -9.03 -5.59 -14.01
CA GLN A 82 -9.90 -5.61 -15.19
C GLN A 82 -10.17 -4.23 -15.76
N GLN A 83 -10.06 -3.16 -14.97
CA GLN A 83 -10.40 -1.81 -15.41
C GLN A 83 -9.21 -0.85 -15.35
N VAL A 84 -8.37 -0.88 -14.30
CA VAL A 84 -7.28 0.08 -14.13
C VAL A 84 -6.07 -0.32 -14.99
N ILE A 85 -5.58 -1.53 -14.84
CA ILE A 85 -4.39 -2.01 -15.54
C ILE A 85 -4.51 -1.92 -17.07
N PRO A 86 -5.63 -2.28 -17.70
CA PRO A 86 -5.78 -2.10 -19.14
C PRO A 86 -5.72 -0.65 -19.61
N GLN A 87 -6.19 0.31 -18.79
CA GLN A 87 -6.13 1.74 -19.11
C GLN A 87 -4.72 2.33 -19.02
N LEU A 88 -3.85 1.73 -18.23
CA LEU A 88 -2.47 2.19 -18.07
C LEU A 88 -1.55 1.73 -19.21
N ASP A 89 -2.10 1.00 -20.17
CA ASP A 89 -1.36 0.46 -21.34
C ASP A 89 -0.05 -0.27 -20.95
N ILE A 90 -0.08 -0.96 -19.79
CA ILE A 90 1.09 -1.69 -19.25
C ILE A 90 1.57 -2.74 -20.25
N GLN A 91 0.67 -3.27 -21.08
CA GLN A 91 1.01 -4.29 -22.08
C GLN A 91 1.85 -3.73 -23.24
N SER A 92 1.68 -2.45 -23.61
CA SER A 92 2.52 -1.81 -24.64
C SER A 92 3.84 -1.30 -24.09
N GLN A 93 3.91 -1.05 -22.77
CA GLN A 93 5.09 -0.62 -22.03
C GLN A 93 5.78 -1.83 -21.35
N ALA A 94 5.84 -2.96 -22.08
CA ALA A 94 6.41 -4.23 -21.63
C ALA A 94 7.76 -4.01 -20.94
N ASN A 95 7.82 -4.27 -19.64
CA ASN A 95 8.95 -4.26 -18.70
C ASN A 95 8.93 -3.17 -17.61
N ARG A 96 7.90 -2.34 -17.49
CA ARG A 96 7.80 -1.41 -16.36
C ARG A 96 7.25 -2.15 -15.13
N PRO A 97 8.00 -2.20 -14.02
CA PRO A 97 7.51 -2.87 -12.82
C PRO A 97 6.31 -2.10 -12.22
N LEU A 98 5.29 -2.86 -11.86
CA LEU A 98 4.07 -2.32 -11.25
C LEU A 98 4.12 -2.51 -9.73
N TYR A 99 3.87 -1.43 -8.99
CA TYR A 99 3.78 -1.44 -7.54
C TYR A 99 2.40 -1.01 -7.06
N ILE A 100 1.96 -1.59 -5.94
CA ILE A 100 0.75 -1.14 -5.25
C ILE A 100 1.12 -0.47 -3.93
N MET A 101 0.53 0.70 -3.66
CA MET A 101 0.87 1.52 -2.50
C MET A 101 -0.39 1.90 -1.73
N GLY A 102 -0.32 1.85 -0.40
CA GLY A 102 -1.40 2.29 0.46
C GLY A 102 -0.97 2.75 1.85
N TYR A 103 -1.86 3.52 2.47
CA TYR A 103 -1.75 3.98 3.85
C TYR A 103 -2.85 3.35 4.69
N SER A 104 -2.58 3.00 5.96
CA SER A 104 -3.59 2.45 6.87
C SER A 104 -4.22 1.16 6.33
N LEU A 105 -5.54 1.09 6.19
CA LEU A 105 -6.24 -0.07 5.63
C LEU A 105 -5.86 -0.34 4.16
N ALA A 106 -5.58 0.71 3.38
CA ALA A 106 -5.05 0.53 2.03
C ALA A 106 -3.62 -0.07 2.02
N GLY A 107 -2.83 0.16 3.07
CA GLY A 107 -1.54 -0.50 3.25
C GLY A 107 -1.68 -2.00 3.56
N LEU A 108 -2.68 -2.38 4.35
CA LEU A 108 -3.05 -3.79 4.55
C LEU A 108 -3.52 -4.42 3.24
N PHE A 109 -4.42 -3.74 2.51
CA PHE A 109 -4.91 -4.18 1.20
C PHE A 109 -3.76 -4.39 0.21
N ALA A 110 -2.80 -3.45 0.15
CA ALA A 110 -1.65 -3.56 -0.75
C ALA A 110 -0.83 -4.85 -0.48
N LEU A 111 -0.57 -5.17 0.78
CA LEU A 111 0.13 -6.41 1.13
C LEU A 111 -0.73 -7.65 0.88
N TRP A 112 -2.03 -7.60 1.17
CA TRP A 112 -2.95 -8.70 0.88
C TRP A 112 -3.04 -8.99 -0.61
N ALA A 113 -3.08 -7.97 -1.46
CA ALA A 113 -3.13 -8.10 -2.92
C ALA A 113 -1.91 -8.86 -3.49
N MET A 114 -0.73 -8.71 -2.86
CA MET A 114 0.47 -9.48 -3.25
C MET A 114 0.31 -10.99 -3.17
N TYR A 115 -0.61 -11.47 -2.32
CA TYR A 115 -0.92 -12.90 -2.17
C TYR A 115 -2.05 -13.38 -3.11
N GLN A 116 -2.74 -12.46 -3.79
CA GLN A 116 -3.86 -12.79 -4.68
C GLN A 116 -3.42 -12.86 -6.14
N THR A 117 -2.36 -12.12 -6.51
CA THR A 117 -1.94 -11.95 -7.89
C THR A 117 -0.43 -11.72 -7.99
N ASP A 118 0.17 -12.15 -9.09
CA ASP A 118 1.61 -11.98 -9.37
C ASP A 118 1.96 -10.71 -10.15
N ILE A 119 0.95 -9.90 -10.50
CA ILE A 119 1.14 -8.72 -11.37
C ILE A 119 2.02 -7.64 -10.75
N PHE A 120 2.11 -7.58 -9.42
CA PHE A 120 2.89 -6.58 -8.72
C PHE A 120 4.33 -7.04 -8.48
N ALA A 121 5.29 -6.21 -8.84
CA ALA A 121 6.70 -6.39 -8.50
C ALA A 121 6.96 -6.19 -6.99
N GLY A 122 6.13 -5.37 -6.36
CA GLY A 122 6.23 -5.09 -4.93
C GLY A 122 5.07 -4.26 -4.40
N CYS A 123 5.10 -3.99 -3.10
CA CYS A 123 4.10 -3.17 -2.45
C CYS A 123 4.69 -2.20 -1.42
N VAL A 124 3.92 -1.15 -1.16
CA VAL A 124 4.16 -0.20 -0.07
C VAL A 124 3.02 -0.25 0.92
N THR A 125 3.35 -0.46 2.17
CA THR A 125 2.42 -0.38 3.29
C THR A 125 2.91 0.64 4.31
N CYS A 126 2.40 1.89 4.18
CA CYS A 126 2.66 2.94 5.15
C CYS A 126 1.62 2.90 6.27
N SER A 127 2.07 2.78 7.52
CA SER A 127 1.16 2.70 8.67
C SER A 127 0.04 1.67 8.49
N GLY A 128 0.35 0.55 7.82
CA GLY A 128 -0.64 -0.45 7.45
C GLY A 128 -1.37 -1.03 8.65
N SER A 129 -2.67 -1.30 8.49
CA SER A 129 -3.55 -1.83 9.53
C SER A 129 -3.26 -3.30 9.86
N MET A 130 -1.99 -3.65 10.15
CA MET A 130 -1.54 -5.02 10.41
C MET A 130 -2.14 -5.63 11.67
N TRP A 131 -2.84 -4.83 12.46
CA TRP A 131 -3.68 -5.23 13.58
C TRP A 131 -4.97 -5.93 13.16
N TYR A 132 -5.32 -5.93 11.88
CA TYR A 132 -6.57 -6.53 11.38
C TYR A 132 -6.66 -8.01 11.77
N PRO A 133 -7.81 -8.45 12.33
CA PRO A 133 -7.94 -9.79 12.91
C PRO A 133 -7.63 -10.90 11.90
N GLY A 134 -6.77 -11.83 12.30
CA GLY A 134 -6.37 -12.98 11.47
C GLY A 134 -5.33 -12.67 10.39
N PHE A 135 -4.86 -11.41 10.24
CA PHE A 135 -3.99 -11.07 9.11
C PHE A 135 -2.57 -11.67 9.22
N VAL A 136 -2.00 -11.73 10.42
CA VAL A 136 -0.70 -12.38 10.65
C VAL A 136 -0.80 -13.88 10.37
N GLU A 137 -1.84 -14.53 10.89
CA GLU A 137 -2.13 -15.93 10.68
C GLU A 137 -2.33 -16.24 9.19
N TYR A 138 -3.04 -15.34 8.47
CA TYR A 138 -3.18 -15.42 7.02
C TYR A 138 -1.82 -15.38 6.34
N VAL A 139 -0.98 -14.36 6.58
CA VAL A 139 0.35 -14.23 5.97
C VAL A 139 1.21 -15.48 6.23
N ASN A 140 1.16 -16.01 7.45
CA ASN A 140 1.93 -17.20 7.82
C ASN A 140 1.43 -18.49 7.15
N SER A 141 0.16 -18.55 6.76
CA SER A 141 -0.46 -19.73 6.12
C SER A 141 -0.37 -19.72 4.59
N GLN A 142 -0.05 -18.58 3.99
CA GLN A 142 0.07 -18.46 2.53
C GLN A 142 1.40 -19.03 2.01
N PRO A 143 1.44 -19.44 0.73
CA PRO A 143 2.72 -19.67 0.04
C PRO A 143 3.63 -18.45 0.19
N THR A 144 4.92 -18.70 0.39
CA THR A 144 5.89 -17.62 0.57
C THR A 144 5.94 -16.73 -0.67
N LEU A 145 5.74 -15.43 -0.50
CA LEU A 145 6.12 -14.46 -1.52
C LEU A 145 7.64 -14.52 -1.72
N ALA A 146 8.09 -14.48 -2.95
CA ALA A 146 9.51 -14.53 -3.28
C ALA A 146 9.89 -13.47 -4.32
N ASN A 147 11.08 -12.90 -4.16
CA ASN A 147 11.64 -11.91 -5.08
C ASN A 147 10.78 -10.65 -5.24
N LYS A 148 10.02 -10.28 -4.21
CA LYS A 148 9.20 -9.06 -4.18
C LYS A 148 9.92 -7.94 -3.43
N GLN A 149 9.66 -6.71 -3.82
CA GLN A 149 10.17 -5.51 -3.19
C GLN A 149 9.09 -4.91 -2.29
N ILE A 150 9.31 -4.88 -0.98
CA ILE A 150 8.27 -4.53 0.00
C ILE A 150 8.78 -3.44 0.92
N TYR A 151 8.11 -2.29 0.91
CA TYR A 151 8.37 -1.20 1.83
C TYR A 151 7.29 -1.16 2.91
N ILE A 152 7.72 -1.26 4.16
CA ILE A 152 6.83 -1.18 5.32
C ILE A 152 7.28 0.00 6.19
N SER A 153 6.35 0.85 6.59
CA SER A 153 6.66 1.88 7.58
C SER A 153 5.57 2.04 8.62
N LEU A 154 5.96 2.50 9.81
CA LEU A 154 5.06 2.71 10.94
C LEU A 154 5.47 3.96 11.71
N GLY A 155 4.52 4.66 12.31
CA GLY A 155 4.80 5.71 13.29
C GLY A 155 5.15 5.12 14.65
N GLY A 156 6.25 5.58 15.27
CA GLY A 156 6.73 5.04 16.55
C GLY A 156 5.80 5.24 17.76
N LYS A 157 4.67 5.93 17.57
CA LYS A 157 3.65 6.15 18.61
C LYS A 157 2.29 5.53 18.27
N GLU A 158 2.15 4.78 17.17
CA GLU A 158 0.84 4.25 16.70
C GLU A 158 0.22 3.24 17.67
N SER A 159 1.02 2.44 18.35
CA SER A 159 0.52 1.53 19.39
C SER A 159 0.06 2.23 20.68
N ARG A 160 0.23 3.55 20.79
CA ARG A 160 -0.23 4.33 21.94
C ARG A 160 -1.69 4.76 21.78
N THR A 161 -2.57 3.79 21.75
CA THR A 161 -4.03 3.96 21.62
C THR A 161 -4.73 3.13 22.69
N SER A 162 -5.95 3.51 23.06
CA SER A 162 -6.82 2.73 23.94
C SER A 162 -7.54 1.60 23.23
N ASP A 163 -7.56 1.61 21.90
CA ASP A 163 -8.13 0.52 21.13
C ASP A 163 -7.25 -0.74 21.24
N ARG A 164 -7.87 -1.85 21.65
CA ARG A 164 -7.19 -3.10 21.93
C ARG A 164 -6.53 -3.73 20.70
N LEU A 165 -7.20 -3.69 19.54
CA LEU A 165 -6.67 -4.25 18.30
C LEU A 165 -5.57 -3.33 17.74
N MET A 166 -5.87 -2.03 17.58
CA MET A 166 -4.93 -1.06 17.02
C MET A 166 -3.64 -0.94 17.86
N SER A 167 -3.69 -1.15 19.19
CA SER A 167 -2.50 -1.12 20.05
C SER A 167 -1.47 -2.19 19.68
N THR A 168 -1.88 -3.27 19.02
CA THR A 168 -1.00 -4.38 18.59
C THR A 168 -0.24 -4.08 17.30
N VAL A 169 -0.51 -2.96 16.62
CA VAL A 169 0.00 -2.69 15.26
C VAL A 169 1.52 -2.83 15.12
N ALA A 170 2.30 -2.37 16.12
CA ALA A 170 3.76 -2.45 16.04
C ALA A 170 4.28 -3.89 16.10
N ASP A 171 3.71 -4.70 16.99
CA ASP A 171 4.12 -6.11 17.16
C ASP A 171 3.71 -6.92 15.93
N ARG A 172 2.47 -6.75 15.47
CA ARG A 172 1.96 -7.43 14.26
C ARG A 172 2.75 -7.04 13.01
N THR A 173 3.05 -5.75 12.82
CA THR A 173 3.90 -5.30 11.71
C THR A 173 5.29 -5.92 11.77
N LYS A 174 5.91 -5.96 12.95
CA LYS A 174 7.23 -6.57 13.12
C LYS A 174 7.23 -8.07 12.83
N GLU A 175 6.20 -8.78 13.25
CA GLU A 175 6.02 -10.21 12.99
C GLU A 175 5.90 -10.48 11.48
N ILE A 176 5.03 -9.74 10.77
CA ILE A 176 4.88 -9.81 9.31
C ILE A 176 6.20 -9.49 8.60
N CYS A 177 6.93 -8.44 9.01
CA CYS A 177 8.24 -8.14 8.47
C CYS A 177 9.22 -9.32 8.61
N GLY A 178 9.18 -10.02 9.75
CA GLY A 178 10.01 -11.20 9.99
C GLY A 178 9.69 -12.36 9.05
N LEU A 179 8.42 -12.56 8.71
CA LEU A 179 7.98 -13.58 7.75
C LEU A 179 8.42 -13.23 6.33
N LEU A 180 8.21 -11.98 5.90
CA LEU A 180 8.47 -11.52 4.54
C LEU A 180 9.97 -11.44 4.19
N LYS A 181 10.83 -11.09 5.14
CA LYS A 181 12.28 -10.91 4.93
C LYS A 181 13.04 -12.16 4.51
N LYS A 182 12.44 -13.34 4.60
CA LYS A 182 13.10 -14.59 4.28
C LYS A 182 13.46 -14.70 2.80
N ASP A 183 12.57 -14.23 1.92
CA ASP A 183 12.65 -14.46 0.49
C ASP A 183 12.38 -13.19 -0.35
N ASN A 184 12.34 -12.02 0.31
CA ASN A 184 12.02 -10.74 -0.34
C ASN A 184 12.97 -9.62 0.11
N ASP A 185 13.09 -8.58 -0.72
CA ASP A 185 13.73 -7.33 -0.32
C ASP A 185 12.74 -6.49 0.50
N VAL A 186 12.93 -6.42 1.82
CA VAL A 186 12.00 -5.77 2.73
C VAL A 186 12.68 -4.67 3.52
N ILE A 187 12.20 -3.43 3.34
CA ILE A 187 12.53 -2.30 4.21
C ILE A 187 11.46 -2.17 5.31
N TYR A 188 11.89 -1.95 6.54
CA TYR A 188 11.02 -1.57 7.65
C TYR A 188 11.54 -0.28 8.29
N GLU A 189 10.77 0.80 8.14
CA GLU A 189 11.12 2.13 8.65
C GLU A 189 10.17 2.57 9.77
N ILE A 190 10.74 3.05 10.89
CA ILE A 190 9.97 3.69 11.96
C ILE A 190 10.06 5.20 11.80
N ASN A 191 8.92 5.85 11.60
CA ASN A 191 8.81 7.29 11.47
C ASN A 191 8.46 7.95 12.82
N PRO A 192 8.80 9.22 13.02
CA PRO A 192 8.33 9.99 14.18
C PRO A 192 6.78 10.12 14.19
N GLY A 193 6.20 10.21 15.41
CA GLY A 193 4.78 10.52 15.58
C GLY A 193 3.85 9.30 15.57
N GLY A 194 2.55 9.59 15.55
CA GLY A 194 1.46 8.61 15.50
C GLY A 194 0.95 8.38 14.08
N HIS A 195 -0.22 7.75 13.98
CA HIS A 195 -0.81 7.29 12.73
C HIS A 195 -0.97 8.38 11.66
N PHE A 196 -1.39 9.58 12.03
CA PHE A 196 -1.67 10.67 11.08
C PHE A 196 -0.51 11.67 10.93
N ALA A 197 0.65 11.40 11.52
CA ALA A 197 1.78 12.31 11.44
C ALA A 197 2.52 12.18 10.10
N ASP A 198 2.58 13.28 9.35
CA ASP A 198 3.36 13.40 8.11
C ASP A 198 3.11 12.28 7.07
N SER A 199 1.84 11.89 6.87
CA SER A 199 1.45 10.78 5.96
C SER A 199 1.98 10.97 4.53
N GLY A 200 1.90 12.18 3.98
CA GLY A 200 2.44 12.51 2.66
C GLY A 200 3.94 12.32 2.55
N LYS A 201 4.71 12.74 3.59
CA LYS A 201 6.16 12.52 3.63
C LYS A 201 6.54 11.03 3.73
N ARG A 202 5.74 10.24 4.45
CA ARG A 202 5.96 8.78 4.54
C ARG A 202 5.75 8.11 3.19
N LEU A 203 4.69 8.48 2.47
CA LEU A 203 4.43 8.02 1.10
C LEU A 203 5.55 8.47 0.15
N ALA A 204 6.00 9.72 0.23
CA ALA A 204 7.09 10.23 -0.59
C ALA A 204 8.41 9.46 -0.39
N LYS A 205 8.75 9.11 0.85
CA LYS A 205 9.93 8.26 1.14
C LYS A 205 9.81 6.87 0.51
N ALA A 206 8.61 6.29 0.55
CA ALA A 206 8.35 4.99 -0.04
C ALA A 206 8.48 5.03 -1.56
N VAL A 207 7.93 6.07 -2.23
CA VAL A 207 8.09 6.28 -3.67
C VAL A 207 9.56 6.44 -4.05
N LYS A 208 10.32 7.22 -3.28
CA LYS A 208 11.78 7.36 -3.49
C LYS A 208 12.53 6.04 -3.37
N TRP A 209 12.11 5.18 -2.45
CA TRP A 209 12.69 3.85 -2.34
C TRP A 209 12.32 2.96 -3.54
N ILE A 210 11.05 2.97 -3.99
CA ILE A 210 10.63 2.23 -5.20
C ILE A 210 11.47 2.65 -6.40
N GLU A 211 11.60 3.94 -6.65
CA GLU A 211 12.37 4.48 -7.77
C GLU A 211 13.82 3.93 -7.77
N LYS A 212 14.44 3.92 -6.59
CA LYS A 212 15.80 3.40 -6.43
C LYS A 212 15.92 1.92 -6.73
N VAL A 213 15.01 1.09 -6.21
CA VAL A 213 15.09 -0.38 -6.38
C VAL A 213 14.65 -0.84 -7.75
N ALA A 214 13.71 -0.14 -8.39
CA ALA A 214 13.26 -0.42 -9.74
C ALA A 214 14.30 -0.06 -10.83
N SER A 215 15.31 0.78 -10.47
CA SER A 215 16.39 1.20 -11.37
C SER A 215 17.68 0.36 -11.19
N ALA A 216 17.70 -0.57 -10.23
CA ALA A 216 18.85 -1.41 -9.91
C ALA A 216 18.83 -2.76 -10.65
#